data_2ef1895c287955b681ce7e6032a902a5
#
_entry.id   2ef1895c287955b681ce7e6032a902a5
#
_cell.length_a   1.000
_cell.length_b   1.000
_cell.length_c   1.000
_cell.angle_alpha   90.00
_cell.angle_beta   90.00
_cell.angle_gamma   90.00
#
_symmetry.space_group_name_H-M   'P 1'
#
loop_
_entity.id
_entity.type
_entity.pdbx_description
1 polymer ?
#
loop_
_entity_poly.entity_id
_entity_poly.type
_entity_poly.pdbx_seq_one_letter_code
_entity_poly.pdbx_strand_id
1 'polypeptide(L)'
;MLESGSSALDAVVEAIVVLEDDPRLNAGTGSRMRLDGRTQMDAALMDSRLETGGVAVIEAVKNPIRVARDVMGTPHVLLAGKDATAFARTKGHPSYDPSTPATLRRLEESRLRIREGRLPADARRWRRFEWHDTVGAVAGDRRGRFAAGSSTGGTAFMMPGRIGDSPLVGSGLYAGPAGAVTATGIGEEIIRRVLSKFVYDKIADGLTPQAAANRGLALFPKSVPIGILAVGSRGWGEASNRPMAFFTSASRRTL
;
A
#
# COMPACT_ATOMS: atom_id res chain seq x y z
N MET A 1 -8.06 1.50 -19.42
CA MET A 1 -6.76 2.21 -19.40
C MET A 1 -5.64 1.41 -20.09
N LEU A 2 -5.25 0.24 -19.64
CA LEU A 2 -4.19 -0.55 -20.29
C LEU A 2 -4.54 -0.94 -21.72
N GLU A 3 -5.79 -1.27 -21.99
CA GLU A 3 -6.30 -1.58 -23.35
C GLU A 3 -6.25 -0.37 -24.29
N SER A 4 -6.42 0.84 -23.77
CA SER A 4 -6.31 2.10 -24.51
C SER A 4 -4.88 2.63 -24.64
N GLY A 5 -3.86 1.87 -24.17
CA GLY A 5 -2.45 2.19 -24.33
C GLY A 5 -1.83 3.05 -23.21
N SER A 6 -2.53 3.24 -22.08
CA SER A 6 -1.97 3.90 -20.89
C SER A 6 -0.78 3.10 -20.34
N SER A 7 0.16 3.79 -19.68
CA SER A 7 1.29 3.13 -19.03
C SER A 7 0.86 2.30 -17.82
N ALA A 8 1.65 1.29 -17.47
CA ALA A 8 1.45 0.51 -16.26
C ALA A 8 1.38 1.40 -15.01
N LEU A 9 2.23 2.44 -14.95
CA LEU A 9 2.26 3.38 -13.84
C LEU A 9 0.97 4.19 -13.72
N ASP A 10 0.44 4.73 -14.83
CA ASP A 10 -0.81 5.49 -14.81
C ASP A 10 -1.98 4.59 -14.40
N ALA A 11 -1.99 3.33 -14.86
CA ALA A 11 -3.02 2.36 -14.46
C ALA A 11 -2.97 2.05 -12.95
N VAL A 12 -1.78 1.92 -12.37
CA VAL A 12 -1.59 1.72 -10.93
C VAL A 12 -2.08 2.94 -10.15
N VAL A 13 -1.70 4.15 -10.56
CA VAL A 13 -2.13 5.40 -9.89
C VAL A 13 -3.66 5.49 -9.88
N GLU A 14 -4.30 5.35 -11.05
CA GLU A 14 -5.75 5.49 -11.14
C GLU A 14 -6.51 4.39 -10.39
N ALA A 15 -5.99 3.15 -10.39
CA ALA A 15 -6.57 2.07 -9.61
C ALA A 15 -6.54 2.40 -8.10
N ILE A 16 -5.41 2.91 -7.60
CA ILE A 16 -5.28 3.29 -6.18
C ILE A 16 -6.14 4.52 -5.87
N VAL A 17 -6.26 5.50 -6.76
CA VAL A 17 -7.16 6.66 -6.56
C VAL A 17 -8.59 6.20 -6.37
N VAL A 18 -9.10 5.26 -7.17
CA VAL A 18 -10.44 4.68 -6.99
C VAL A 18 -10.60 4.04 -5.62
N LEU A 19 -9.55 3.34 -5.15
CA LEU A 19 -9.56 2.69 -3.84
C LEU A 19 -9.42 3.71 -2.69
N GLU A 20 -8.63 4.78 -2.85
CA GLU A 20 -8.51 5.89 -1.89
C GLU A 20 -9.80 6.73 -1.78
N ASP A 21 -10.61 6.77 -2.82
CA ASP A 21 -11.88 7.48 -2.84
C ASP A 21 -13.02 6.67 -2.18
N ASP A 22 -12.84 5.37 -1.97
CA ASP A 22 -13.85 4.52 -1.31
C ASP A 22 -13.70 4.59 0.23
N PRO A 23 -14.67 5.21 0.95
CA PRO A 23 -14.58 5.41 2.39
C PRO A 23 -14.64 4.11 3.22
N ARG A 24 -14.89 2.97 2.59
CA ARG A 24 -14.90 1.65 3.24
C ARG A 24 -13.49 1.11 3.41
N LEU A 25 -12.53 1.58 2.61
CA LEU A 25 -11.15 1.13 2.59
C LEU A 25 -10.26 1.97 3.52
N ASN A 26 -9.10 1.43 3.87
CA ASN A 26 -8.16 2.08 4.77
C ASN A 26 -7.04 2.78 3.98
N ALA A 27 -7.41 3.68 3.10
CA ALA A 27 -6.50 4.53 2.32
C ALA A 27 -7.25 5.79 1.88
N GLY A 28 -6.59 6.94 1.77
CA GLY A 28 -7.26 8.18 1.39
C GLY A 28 -8.46 8.48 2.30
N THR A 29 -9.64 8.65 1.71
CA THR A 29 -10.91 8.80 2.46
C THR A 29 -11.24 7.51 3.20
N GLY A 30 -11.46 7.60 4.51
CA GLY A 30 -11.70 6.42 5.35
C GLY A 30 -10.45 5.85 6.02
N SER A 31 -9.30 6.48 5.82
CA SER A 31 -8.05 6.14 6.50
C SER A 31 -8.21 6.12 8.02
N ARG A 32 -7.54 5.17 8.67
CA ARG A 32 -7.53 5.07 10.13
C ARG A 32 -6.89 6.28 10.77
N MET A 33 -7.47 6.66 11.89
CA MET A 33 -6.98 7.77 12.69
C MET A 33 -5.98 7.27 13.73
N ARG A 34 -4.98 8.09 14.03
CA ARG A 34 -4.08 7.93 15.18
C ARG A 34 -4.86 8.15 16.48
N LEU A 35 -4.32 7.69 17.61
CA LEU A 35 -4.98 7.85 18.91
C LEU A 35 -5.18 9.32 19.33
N ASP A 36 -4.36 10.22 18.82
CA ASP A 36 -4.50 11.67 19.01
C ASP A 36 -5.59 12.31 18.14
N GLY A 37 -6.18 11.55 17.23
CA GLY A 37 -7.26 12.01 16.33
C GLY A 37 -6.78 12.53 14.98
N ARG A 38 -5.47 12.50 14.68
CA ARG A 38 -4.96 12.86 13.36
C ARG A 38 -5.06 11.69 12.39
N THR A 39 -5.30 12.00 11.12
CA THR A 39 -5.20 11.03 10.03
C THR A 39 -3.88 11.24 9.30
N GLN A 40 -2.94 10.32 9.51
CA GLN A 40 -1.64 10.29 8.85
C GLN A 40 -1.59 9.10 7.90
N MET A 41 -1.31 9.36 6.64
CA MET A 41 -1.37 8.39 5.55
C MET A 41 0.01 8.17 4.95
N ASP A 42 0.19 6.99 4.35
CA ASP A 42 1.41 6.62 3.66
C ASP A 42 1.04 6.13 2.25
N ALA A 43 1.82 6.50 1.23
CA ALA A 43 1.66 5.97 -0.12
C ALA A 43 2.99 5.98 -0.86
N ALA A 44 3.20 5.00 -1.75
CA ALA A 44 4.32 5.01 -2.67
C ALA A 44 3.99 4.25 -3.95
N LEU A 45 4.79 4.53 -4.97
CA LEU A 45 4.74 3.87 -6.26
C LEU A 45 6.15 3.70 -6.85
N MET A 46 6.30 2.71 -7.71
CA MET A 46 7.55 2.42 -8.40
C MET A 46 7.28 1.83 -9.78
N ASP A 47 8.09 2.18 -10.77
CA ASP A 47 8.02 1.59 -12.11
C ASP A 47 9.23 0.68 -12.42
N SER A 48 9.17 -0.02 -13.54
CA SER A 48 10.19 -0.97 -13.97
C SER A 48 11.51 -0.33 -14.42
N ARG A 49 11.61 1.01 -14.46
CA ARG A 49 12.85 1.75 -14.68
C ARG A 49 13.53 2.14 -13.36
N LEU A 50 12.99 1.64 -12.24
CA LEU A 50 13.39 1.95 -10.88
C LEU A 50 13.09 3.39 -10.44
N GLU A 51 12.29 4.12 -11.22
CA GLU A 51 11.74 5.40 -10.79
C GLU A 51 10.73 5.18 -9.67
N THR A 52 10.84 5.93 -8.60
CA THR A 52 9.98 5.78 -7.44
C THR A 52 9.64 7.11 -6.78
N GLY A 53 8.50 7.18 -6.15
CA GLY A 53 8.09 8.31 -5.34
C GLY A 53 7.20 7.85 -4.20
N GLY A 54 7.31 8.51 -3.05
CA GLY A 54 6.52 8.16 -1.88
C GLY A 54 6.28 9.33 -0.95
N VAL A 55 5.24 9.19 -0.14
CA VAL A 55 4.92 10.07 0.98
C VAL A 55 4.64 9.23 2.22
N ALA A 56 5.11 9.69 3.36
CA ALA A 56 4.87 9.04 4.64
C ALA A 56 4.33 10.06 5.66
N VAL A 57 3.41 9.60 6.51
CA VAL A 57 2.73 10.41 7.54
C VAL A 57 2.20 11.75 7.00
N ILE A 58 1.74 11.74 5.75
CA ILE A 58 1.12 12.90 5.11
C ILE A 58 -0.29 13.11 5.65
N GLU A 59 -0.68 14.37 5.82
CA GLU A 59 -1.97 14.75 6.39
C GLU A 59 -2.76 15.63 5.41
N ALA A 60 -4.07 15.67 5.58
CA ALA A 60 -4.97 16.61 4.91
C ALA A 60 -4.87 16.62 3.37
N VAL A 61 -4.72 15.45 2.76
CA VAL A 61 -4.81 15.24 1.30
C VAL A 61 -5.84 14.17 0.98
N LYS A 62 -6.49 14.27 -0.19
CA LYS A 62 -7.49 13.29 -0.61
C LYS A 62 -6.83 12.00 -1.11
N ASN A 63 -5.88 12.14 -2.04
CA ASN A 63 -5.23 11.02 -2.70
C ASN A 63 -3.71 11.07 -2.48
N PRO A 64 -3.18 10.46 -1.41
CA PRO A 64 -1.75 10.35 -1.14
C PRO A 64 -0.94 9.80 -2.31
N ILE A 65 -1.50 8.86 -3.08
CA ILE A 65 -0.81 8.27 -4.23
C ILE A 65 -0.49 9.28 -5.34
N ARG A 66 -1.33 10.31 -5.55
CA ARG A 66 -1.07 11.37 -6.50
C ARG A 66 0.09 12.25 -6.03
N VAL A 67 0.17 12.54 -4.73
CA VAL A 67 1.31 13.27 -4.16
C VAL A 67 2.60 12.45 -4.29
N ALA A 68 2.55 11.14 -4.03
CA ALA A 68 3.68 10.24 -4.28
C ALA A 68 4.12 10.26 -5.76
N ARG A 69 3.16 10.37 -6.70
CA ARG A 69 3.45 10.52 -8.13
C ARG A 69 4.19 11.84 -8.44
N ASP A 70 3.82 12.93 -7.76
CA ASP A 70 4.53 14.20 -7.90
C ASP A 70 5.94 14.18 -7.32
N VAL A 71 6.13 13.46 -6.19
CA VAL A 71 7.48 13.24 -5.61
C VAL A 71 8.38 12.50 -6.59
N MET A 72 7.87 11.51 -7.32
CA MET A 72 8.61 10.77 -8.36
C MET A 72 9.17 11.68 -9.47
N GLY A 73 8.55 12.85 -9.71
CA GLY A 73 9.03 13.87 -10.64
C GLY A 73 10.11 14.79 -10.06
N THR A 74 10.64 14.53 -8.87
CA THR A 74 11.68 15.29 -8.19
C THR A 74 12.96 14.45 -8.05
N PRO A 75 14.09 15.05 -7.63
CA PRO A 75 15.30 14.26 -7.30
C PRO A 75 15.15 13.40 -6.04
N HIS A 76 14.06 13.53 -5.30
CA HIS A 76 13.82 12.81 -4.04
C HIS A 76 12.89 11.61 -4.26
N VAL A 77 13.03 10.58 -3.43
CA VAL A 77 12.21 9.38 -3.51
C VAL A 77 11.14 9.31 -2.43
N LEU A 78 11.30 10.01 -1.31
CA LEU A 78 10.36 9.94 -0.19
C LEU A 78 10.33 11.25 0.58
N LEU A 79 9.15 11.82 0.77
CA LEU A 79 8.89 12.96 1.63
C LEU A 79 8.00 12.55 2.81
N ALA A 80 8.14 13.21 3.97
CA ALA A 80 7.38 12.82 5.14
C ALA A 80 6.80 14.02 5.92
N GLY A 81 5.70 13.76 6.64
CA GLY A 81 5.10 14.64 7.63
C GLY A 81 4.57 15.96 7.06
N LYS A 82 4.67 17.02 7.86
CA LYS A 82 4.18 18.36 7.51
C LYS A 82 4.79 18.91 6.22
N ASP A 83 6.04 18.57 5.94
CA ASP A 83 6.74 19.06 4.78
C ASP A 83 6.28 18.33 3.50
N ALA A 84 5.91 17.05 3.58
CA ALA A 84 5.20 16.36 2.50
C ALA A 84 3.82 16.97 2.24
N THR A 85 3.10 17.36 3.31
CA THR A 85 1.82 18.07 3.19
C THR A 85 2.00 19.46 2.54
N ALA A 86 3.04 20.21 2.93
CA ALA A 86 3.37 21.50 2.31
C ALA A 86 3.72 21.33 0.83
N PHE A 87 4.53 20.32 0.47
CA PHE A 87 4.83 19.98 -0.91
C PHE A 87 3.55 19.70 -1.72
N ALA A 88 2.61 18.91 -1.16
CA ALA A 88 1.33 18.67 -1.83
C ALA A 88 0.59 19.96 -2.17
N ARG A 89 0.62 20.98 -1.30
CA ARG A 89 0.01 22.30 -1.59
C ARG A 89 0.71 23.01 -2.75
N THR A 90 2.04 22.93 -2.84
CA THR A 90 2.78 23.52 -3.98
C THR A 90 2.44 22.83 -5.31
N LYS A 91 2.00 21.58 -5.27
CA LYS A 91 1.55 20.80 -6.43
C LYS A 91 0.06 20.95 -6.75
N GLY A 92 -0.65 21.82 -6.02
CA GLY A 92 -2.06 22.11 -6.27
C GLY A 92 -3.05 21.12 -5.63
N HIS A 93 -2.60 20.20 -4.77
CA HIS A 93 -3.52 19.36 -4.02
C HIS A 93 -4.22 20.17 -2.93
N PRO A 94 -5.56 20.29 -2.94
CA PRO A 94 -6.29 21.07 -1.94
C PRO A 94 -6.24 20.41 -0.57
N SER A 95 -6.53 21.19 0.47
CA SER A 95 -6.76 20.64 1.81
C SER A 95 -8.01 19.78 1.80
N TYR A 96 -7.92 18.59 2.40
CA TYR A 96 -9.02 17.65 2.47
C TYR A 96 -8.98 16.89 3.80
N ASP A 97 -10.14 16.75 4.44
CA ASP A 97 -10.28 15.90 5.63
C ASP A 97 -10.68 14.48 5.21
N PRO A 98 -9.81 13.48 5.34
CA PRO A 98 -10.10 12.11 4.97
C PRO A 98 -10.94 11.36 6.01
N SER A 99 -11.27 11.98 7.14
CA SER A 99 -12.08 11.36 8.18
C SER A 99 -13.52 11.11 7.74
N THR A 100 -14.13 10.10 8.30
CA THR A 100 -15.53 9.72 8.06
C THR A 100 -16.23 9.47 9.40
N PRO A 101 -17.57 9.51 9.45
CA PRO A 101 -18.30 9.11 10.66
C PRO A 101 -17.91 7.71 11.16
N ALA A 102 -17.54 6.81 10.27
CA ALA A 102 -17.09 5.46 10.62
C ALA A 102 -15.71 5.47 11.28
N THR A 103 -14.74 6.24 10.75
CA THR A 103 -13.39 6.33 11.34
C THR A 103 -13.41 7.06 12.68
N LEU A 104 -14.25 8.08 12.84
CA LEU A 104 -14.45 8.76 14.12
C LEU A 104 -15.02 7.83 15.19
N ARG A 105 -16.08 7.05 14.86
CA ARG A 105 -16.61 6.03 15.79
C ARG A 105 -15.56 5.01 16.20
N ARG A 106 -14.78 4.48 15.26
CA ARG A 106 -13.69 3.53 15.55
C ARG A 106 -12.61 4.13 16.45
N LEU A 107 -12.31 5.42 16.30
CA LEU A 107 -11.37 6.12 17.19
C LEU A 107 -11.91 6.16 18.62
N GLU A 108 -13.17 6.56 18.81
CA GLU A 108 -13.79 6.63 20.14
C GLU A 108 -13.90 5.24 20.79
N GLU A 109 -14.29 4.21 20.05
CA GLU A 109 -14.27 2.83 20.53
C GLU A 109 -12.85 2.39 20.98
N SER A 110 -11.83 2.77 20.20
CA SER A 110 -10.43 2.47 20.54
C SER A 110 -9.99 3.18 21.83
N ARG A 111 -10.35 4.45 21.98
CA ARG A 111 -10.08 5.24 23.19
C ARG A 111 -10.80 4.69 24.41
N LEU A 112 -12.05 4.25 24.23
CA LEU A 112 -12.82 3.63 25.32
C LEU A 112 -12.16 2.31 25.78
N ARG A 113 -11.77 1.44 24.84
CA ARG A 113 -11.08 0.19 25.17
C ARG A 113 -9.78 0.43 25.95
N ILE A 114 -9.03 1.49 25.60
CA ILE A 114 -7.82 1.87 26.35
C ILE A 114 -8.17 2.31 27.78
N ARG A 115 -9.16 3.20 27.95
CA ARG A 115 -9.58 3.71 29.28
C ARG A 115 -10.05 2.58 30.19
N GLU A 116 -10.71 1.59 29.65
CA GLU A 116 -11.24 0.44 30.40
C GLU A 116 -10.20 -0.68 30.66
N GLY A 117 -8.94 -0.45 30.28
CA GLY A 117 -7.89 -1.46 30.41
C GLY A 117 -8.09 -2.69 29.54
N ARG A 118 -9.04 -2.64 28.60
CA ARG A 118 -9.37 -3.75 27.69
C ARG A 118 -8.43 -3.79 26.49
N LEU A 119 -7.18 -3.38 26.67
CA LEU A 119 -6.17 -3.68 25.68
C LEU A 119 -5.98 -5.20 25.67
N PRO A 120 -5.95 -5.82 24.50
CA PRO A 120 -5.57 -7.22 24.40
C PRO A 120 -4.27 -7.45 25.17
N ALA A 121 -4.21 -8.53 25.93
CA ALA A 121 -3.03 -8.89 26.76
C ALA A 121 -1.72 -8.95 25.96
N ASP A 122 -1.84 -9.02 24.63
CA ASP A 122 -0.78 -8.98 23.64
C ASP A 122 -0.73 -7.65 22.85
N ALA A 123 -1.23 -6.53 23.41
CA ALA A 123 -1.02 -5.20 22.85
C ALA A 123 0.49 -4.92 22.60
N ARG A 124 1.37 -5.57 23.34
CA ARG A 124 2.82 -5.65 23.06
C ARG A 124 3.17 -6.47 21.81
N ARG A 125 2.23 -7.22 21.25
CA ARG A 125 2.42 -8.11 20.09
C ARG A 125 1.40 -7.88 18.98
N TRP A 126 0.73 -6.79 18.86
CA TRP A 126 -0.12 -6.32 17.73
C TRP A 126 -0.85 -7.40 16.87
N ARG A 127 -0.95 -8.65 17.33
CA ARG A 127 -1.36 -9.83 16.55
C ARG A 127 -2.87 -10.07 16.48
N ARG A 128 -3.69 -9.28 17.19
CA ARG A 128 -5.15 -9.51 17.31
C ARG A 128 -6.01 -8.31 16.97
N PHE A 129 -5.44 -7.27 16.34
CA PHE A 129 -6.23 -6.10 15.97
C PHE A 129 -6.97 -6.34 14.66
N GLU A 130 -8.18 -5.74 14.56
CA GLU A 130 -8.99 -5.76 13.35
C GLU A 130 -8.15 -5.35 12.15
N TRP A 131 -8.03 -6.27 11.21
CA TRP A 131 -7.32 -6.10 9.96
C TRP A 131 -8.14 -5.19 9.06
N HIS A 132 -7.59 -4.07 8.66
CA HIS A 132 -8.13 -3.25 7.60
C HIS A 132 -7.04 -3.13 6.55
N ASP A 133 -7.41 -3.57 5.36
CA ASP A 133 -6.48 -3.76 4.27
C ASP A 133 -5.92 -2.43 3.75
N THR A 134 -4.60 -2.34 3.69
CA THR A 134 -3.86 -1.46 2.81
C THR A 134 -4.34 -1.71 1.39
N VAL A 135 -4.51 -0.67 0.59
CA VAL A 135 -4.80 -0.82 -0.83
C VAL A 135 -3.51 -0.88 -1.62
N GLY A 136 -3.47 -1.73 -2.65
CA GLY A 136 -2.32 -1.88 -3.51
C GLY A 136 -2.72 -2.27 -4.92
N ALA A 137 -1.88 -1.92 -5.89
CA ALA A 137 -2.05 -2.28 -7.28
C ALA A 137 -0.73 -2.64 -7.94
N VAL A 138 -0.77 -3.58 -8.86
CA VAL A 138 0.33 -3.92 -9.77
C VAL A 138 -0.18 -3.98 -11.21
N ALA A 139 0.61 -3.55 -12.16
CA ALA A 139 0.24 -3.57 -13.57
C ALA A 139 1.43 -3.91 -14.48
N GLY A 140 1.12 -4.52 -15.62
CA GLY A 140 2.03 -4.66 -16.76
C GLY A 140 1.37 -4.07 -18.01
N ASP A 141 2.09 -3.24 -18.78
CA ASP A 141 1.59 -2.63 -19.99
C ASP A 141 2.02 -3.41 -21.26
N ARG A 142 1.45 -3.03 -22.40
CA ARG A 142 1.75 -3.65 -23.71
C ARG A 142 3.20 -3.48 -24.17
N ARG A 143 3.95 -2.56 -23.55
CA ARG A 143 5.38 -2.33 -23.82
C ARG A 143 6.29 -3.18 -22.92
N GLY A 144 5.71 -4.09 -22.13
CA GLY A 144 6.43 -4.94 -21.19
C GLY A 144 6.96 -4.19 -19.96
N ARG A 145 6.43 -3.01 -19.64
CA ARG A 145 6.80 -2.26 -18.45
C ARG A 145 5.86 -2.61 -17.31
N PHE A 146 6.38 -2.62 -16.11
CA PHE A 146 5.65 -2.96 -14.89
C PHE A 146 5.63 -1.78 -13.92
N ALA A 147 4.62 -1.74 -13.08
CA ALA A 147 4.52 -0.79 -11.99
C ALA A 147 3.82 -1.40 -10.77
N ALA A 148 4.17 -0.92 -9.59
CA ALA A 148 3.52 -1.22 -8.32
C ALA A 148 3.20 0.07 -7.57
N GLY A 149 2.15 0.04 -6.77
CA GLY A 149 1.81 1.10 -5.84
C GLY A 149 1.10 0.54 -4.61
N SER A 150 1.18 1.29 -3.52
CA SER A 150 0.53 0.99 -2.25
C SER A 150 0.09 2.28 -1.56
N SER A 151 -1.04 2.25 -0.85
CA SER A 151 -1.55 3.37 -0.06
C SER A 151 -2.28 2.87 1.18
N THR A 152 -2.12 3.57 2.31
CA THR A 152 -2.71 3.14 3.58
C THR A 152 -2.91 4.30 4.57
N GLY A 153 -3.93 4.17 5.43
CA GLY A 153 -4.08 4.92 6.67
C GLY A 153 -3.39 4.27 7.87
N GLY A 154 -2.66 3.17 7.66
CA GLY A 154 -1.95 2.44 8.71
C GLY A 154 -2.83 1.44 9.46
N THR A 155 -2.62 1.26 10.76
CA THR A 155 -3.31 0.25 11.59
C THR A 155 -3.97 0.87 12.82
N ALA A 156 -4.80 0.10 13.54
CA ALA A 156 -5.41 0.56 14.78
C ALA A 156 -4.36 0.80 15.88
N PHE A 157 -4.64 1.73 16.80
CA PHE A 157 -3.84 2.05 17.99
C PHE A 157 -2.38 2.47 17.71
N MET A 158 -2.07 2.83 16.47
CA MET A 158 -0.71 3.24 16.14
C MET A 158 -0.36 4.61 16.74
N MET A 159 0.89 4.76 17.09
CA MET A 159 1.42 6.04 17.55
C MET A 159 1.47 7.07 16.42
N PRO A 160 1.31 8.35 16.71
CA PRO A 160 1.63 9.41 15.76
C PRO A 160 3.06 9.25 15.20
N GLY A 161 3.20 9.41 13.88
CA GLY A 161 4.50 9.24 13.21
C GLY A 161 4.87 7.79 12.85
N ARG A 162 4.06 6.77 13.22
CA ARG A 162 4.32 5.39 12.79
C ARG A 162 4.19 5.29 11.27
N ILE A 163 5.19 4.70 10.65
CA ILE A 163 5.24 4.36 9.22
C ILE A 163 5.18 2.84 9.09
N GLY A 164 4.29 2.34 8.20
CA GLY A 164 4.20 0.93 7.83
C GLY A 164 5.10 0.58 6.67
N ASP A 165 4.83 -0.59 6.09
CA ASP A 165 5.53 -1.09 4.90
C ASP A 165 5.19 -0.33 3.62
N SER A 166 3.97 0.21 3.52
CA SER A 166 3.40 0.78 2.28
C SER A 166 4.27 1.82 1.59
N PRO A 167 4.93 2.79 2.27
CA PRO A 167 5.77 3.77 1.60
C PRO A 167 7.23 3.29 1.41
N LEU A 168 7.57 2.09 1.89
CA LEU A 168 8.94 1.60 1.90
C LEU A 168 9.20 0.67 0.72
N VAL A 169 9.97 1.16 -0.25
CA VAL A 169 10.43 0.39 -1.42
C VAL A 169 11.16 -0.88 -0.96
N GLY A 170 10.80 -2.00 -1.57
CA GLY A 170 11.29 -3.33 -1.19
C GLY A 170 10.42 -4.03 -0.15
N SER A 171 9.70 -3.28 0.69
CA SER A 171 8.82 -3.83 1.74
C SER A 171 7.37 -3.91 1.27
N GLY A 172 6.64 -2.80 1.21
CA GLY A 172 5.25 -2.76 0.79
C GLY A 172 5.05 -2.85 -0.72
N LEU A 173 6.06 -2.46 -1.50
CA LEU A 173 6.03 -2.52 -2.96
C LEU A 173 7.44 -2.67 -3.55
N TYR A 174 7.51 -3.23 -4.74
CA TYR A 174 8.70 -3.20 -5.57
C TYR A 174 8.32 -3.39 -7.05
N ALA A 175 9.00 -2.68 -7.95
CA ALA A 175 8.90 -2.90 -9.38
C ALA A 175 10.29 -2.85 -10.02
N GLY A 176 10.46 -3.63 -11.09
CA GLY A 176 11.68 -3.68 -11.88
C GLY A 176 11.42 -4.37 -13.22
N PRO A 177 12.46 -4.60 -14.04
CA PRO A 177 12.29 -5.16 -15.39
C PRO A 177 11.60 -6.52 -15.44
N ALA A 178 11.67 -7.34 -14.38
CA ALA A 178 11.08 -8.68 -14.34
C ALA A 178 9.61 -8.70 -13.93
N GLY A 179 9.10 -7.63 -13.28
CA GLY A 179 7.74 -7.58 -12.78
C GLY A 179 7.50 -6.52 -11.71
N ALA A 180 6.36 -6.62 -11.04
CA ALA A 180 5.99 -5.73 -9.93
C ALA A 180 5.25 -6.50 -8.84
N VAL A 181 5.40 -6.04 -7.61
CA VAL A 181 4.86 -6.67 -6.39
C VAL A 181 4.34 -5.59 -5.46
N THR A 182 3.19 -5.84 -4.81
CA THR A 182 2.72 -5.09 -3.64
C THR A 182 2.27 -6.06 -2.55
N ALA A 183 2.44 -5.63 -1.30
CA ALA A 183 2.13 -6.44 -0.13
C ALA A 183 1.24 -5.68 0.86
N THR A 184 0.49 -6.43 1.66
CA THR A 184 -0.31 -5.93 2.77
C THR A 184 -0.26 -6.89 3.94
N GLY A 185 -0.48 -6.39 5.16
CA GLY A 185 -0.50 -7.22 6.36
C GLY A 185 0.09 -6.53 7.59
N ILE A 186 0.85 -7.26 8.40
CA ILE A 186 1.59 -6.63 9.51
C ILE A 186 2.82 -5.94 8.95
N GLY A 187 2.76 -4.62 8.83
CA GLY A 187 3.81 -3.80 8.23
C GLY A 187 5.19 -4.05 8.81
N GLU A 188 5.30 -4.16 10.13
CA GLU A 188 6.56 -4.43 10.84
C GLU A 188 7.17 -5.78 10.45
N GLU A 189 6.35 -6.80 10.21
CA GLU A 189 6.83 -8.12 9.78
C GLU A 189 7.24 -8.12 8.29
N ILE A 190 6.51 -7.37 7.47
CA ILE A 190 6.81 -7.15 6.05
C ILE A 190 8.15 -6.41 5.91
N ILE A 191 8.34 -5.32 6.68
CA ILE A 191 9.57 -4.51 6.68
C ILE A 191 10.79 -5.35 7.04
N ARG A 192 10.73 -6.13 8.14
CA ARG A 192 11.86 -6.96 8.59
C ARG A 192 12.32 -7.99 7.56
N ARG A 193 11.45 -8.37 6.62
CA ARG A 193 11.73 -9.39 5.58
C ARG A 193 11.92 -8.80 4.19
N VAL A 194 11.72 -7.49 4.03
CA VAL A 194 11.81 -6.81 2.73
C VAL A 194 10.98 -7.56 1.68
N LEU A 195 9.73 -7.87 2.03
CA LEU A 195 8.90 -8.89 1.38
C LEU A 195 8.72 -8.69 -0.12
N SER A 196 8.37 -7.48 -0.56
CA SER A 196 8.09 -7.23 -1.98
C SER A 196 9.34 -7.39 -2.84
N LYS A 197 10.52 -7.00 -2.33
CA LYS A 197 11.79 -7.25 -3.02
C LYS A 197 12.12 -8.74 -3.08
N PHE A 198 11.93 -9.47 -1.98
CA PHE A 198 12.12 -10.93 -1.98
C PHE A 198 11.25 -11.62 -3.04
N VAL A 199 9.96 -11.27 -3.12
CA VAL A 199 9.05 -11.86 -4.13
C VAL A 199 9.47 -11.47 -5.54
N TYR A 200 9.83 -10.20 -5.76
CA TYR A 200 10.35 -9.73 -7.03
C TYR A 200 11.59 -10.51 -7.46
N ASP A 201 12.55 -10.74 -6.57
CA ASP A 201 13.76 -11.50 -6.88
C ASP A 201 13.41 -12.91 -7.35
N LYS A 202 12.41 -13.55 -6.75
CA LYS A 202 11.96 -14.87 -7.21
C LYS A 202 11.36 -14.83 -8.63
N ILE A 203 10.70 -13.74 -9.00
CA ILE A 203 10.24 -13.53 -10.38
C ILE A 203 11.45 -13.34 -11.32
N ALA A 204 12.42 -12.54 -10.91
CA ALA A 204 13.64 -12.29 -11.67
C ALA A 204 14.50 -13.56 -11.83
N ASP A 205 14.54 -14.43 -10.80
CA ASP A 205 15.18 -15.77 -10.83
C ASP A 205 14.42 -16.77 -11.70
N GLY A 206 13.30 -16.38 -12.31
CA GLY A 206 12.56 -17.20 -13.24
C GLY A 206 11.34 -17.93 -12.69
N LEU A 207 10.84 -17.65 -11.48
CA LEU A 207 9.55 -18.18 -11.02
C LEU A 207 8.38 -17.42 -11.67
N THR A 208 7.22 -18.09 -11.81
CA THR A 208 5.98 -17.39 -12.14
C THR A 208 5.59 -16.45 -11.01
N PRO A 209 4.85 -15.35 -11.27
CA PRO A 209 4.37 -14.46 -10.20
C PRO A 209 3.59 -15.20 -9.12
N GLN A 210 2.77 -16.19 -9.49
CA GLN A 210 2.04 -17.03 -8.54
C GLN A 210 2.97 -17.85 -7.64
N ALA A 211 3.98 -18.50 -8.21
CA ALA A 211 4.94 -19.30 -7.44
C ALA A 211 5.79 -18.39 -6.53
N ALA A 212 6.19 -17.20 -7.00
CA ALA A 212 6.92 -16.22 -6.22
C ALA A 212 6.10 -15.67 -5.04
N ALA A 213 4.83 -15.33 -5.27
CA ALA A 213 3.92 -14.89 -4.21
C ALA A 213 3.73 -15.97 -3.13
N ASN A 214 3.57 -17.23 -3.51
CA ASN A 214 3.49 -18.35 -2.57
C ASN A 214 4.79 -18.52 -1.76
N ARG A 215 5.96 -18.31 -2.38
CA ARG A 215 7.24 -18.33 -1.66
C ARG A 215 7.36 -17.18 -0.66
N GLY A 216 6.90 -15.98 -1.02
CA GLY A 216 6.84 -14.84 -0.12
C GLY A 216 5.94 -15.10 1.08
N LEU A 217 4.74 -15.64 0.84
CA LEU A 217 3.80 -15.99 1.90
C LEU A 217 4.37 -17.04 2.86
N ALA A 218 5.14 -17.99 2.37
CA ALA A 218 5.75 -19.06 3.17
C ALA A 218 6.82 -18.56 4.17
N LEU A 219 7.27 -17.31 4.07
CA LEU A 219 8.17 -16.69 5.05
C LEU A 219 7.50 -16.41 6.40
N PHE A 220 6.19 -16.49 6.46
CA PHE A 220 5.40 -16.08 7.62
C PHE A 220 4.65 -17.25 8.23
N PRO A 221 4.58 -17.32 9.58
CA PRO A 221 3.68 -18.25 10.23
C PRO A 221 2.22 -17.88 9.91
N LYS A 222 1.34 -18.87 9.86
CA LYS A 222 -0.09 -18.68 9.57
C LYS A 222 -0.79 -17.66 10.48
N SER A 223 -0.23 -17.38 11.65
CA SER A 223 -0.77 -16.39 12.61
C SER A 223 -0.49 -14.93 12.21
N VAL A 224 0.42 -14.67 11.27
CA VAL A 224 0.77 -13.34 10.77
C VAL A 224 0.04 -13.11 9.45
N PRO A 225 -1.01 -12.27 9.40
CA PRO A 225 -1.73 -11.98 8.16
C PRO A 225 -0.84 -11.28 7.15
N ILE A 226 -0.82 -11.84 5.96
CA ILE A 226 -0.08 -11.31 4.80
C ILE A 226 -0.92 -11.52 3.54
N GLY A 227 -0.92 -10.52 2.66
CA GLY A 227 -1.42 -10.57 1.30
C GLY A 227 -0.38 -10.03 0.33
N ILE A 228 -0.29 -10.64 -0.84
CA ILE A 228 0.69 -10.32 -1.88
C ILE A 228 -0.01 -10.33 -3.23
N LEU A 229 0.22 -9.27 -4.02
CA LEU A 229 -0.08 -9.23 -5.45
C LEU A 229 1.22 -9.14 -6.23
N ALA A 230 1.32 -9.87 -7.31
CA ALA A 230 2.50 -9.87 -8.17
C ALA A 230 2.11 -9.94 -9.66
N VAL A 231 2.87 -9.29 -10.52
CA VAL A 231 2.75 -9.37 -11.98
C VAL A 231 4.12 -9.49 -12.62
N GLY A 232 4.19 -10.18 -13.73
CA GLY A 232 5.41 -10.32 -14.54
C GLY A 232 5.06 -10.74 -15.96
N SER A 233 6.06 -10.99 -16.80
CA SER A 233 5.87 -11.39 -18.20
C SER A 233 5.07 -12.69 -18.38
N ARG A 234 5.02 -13.55 -17.33
CA ARG A 234 4.30 -14.83 -17.33
C ARG A 234 2.97 -14.77 -16.59
N GLY A 235 2.32 -13.59 -16.56
CA GLY A 235 1.01 -13.39 -15.97
C GLY A 235 1.09 -12.72 -14.60
N TRP A 236 0.14 -13.05 -13.75
CA TRP A 236 0.00 -12.49 -12.40
C TRP A 236 -0.11 -13.61 -11.35
N GLY A 237 -0.01 -13.24 -10.10
CA GLY A 237 -0.21 -14.13 -8.97
C GLY A 237 -0.65 -13.39 -7.73
N GLU A 238 -1.38 -14.10 -6.88
CA GLU A 238 -1.84 -13.62 -5.59
C GLU A 238 -1.60 -14.69 -4.51
N ALA A 239 -1.30 -14.27 -3.31
CA ALA A 239 -1.19 -15.17 -2.17
C ALA A 239 -1.63 -14.47 -0.91
N SER A 240 -2.41 -15.16 -0.08
CA SER A 240 -2.87 -14.66 1.20
C SER A 240 -3.11 -15.80 2.18
N ASN A 241 -2.83 -15.59 3.46
CA ASN A 241 -3.17 -16.52 4.54
C ASN A 241 -4.39 -16.07 5.36
N ARG A 242 -5.10 -15.03 4.90
CA ARG A 242 -6.39 -14.53 5.42
C ARG A 242 -7.31 -14.19 4.25
N PRO A 243 -8.63 -14.19 4.44
CA PRO A 243 -9.55 -13.66 3.44
C PRO A 243 -9.18 -12.20 3.13
N MET A 244 -8.84 -11.92 1.88
CA MET A 244 -8.54 -10.59 1.33
C MET A 244 -9.23 -10.44 -0.01
N ALA A 245 -9.67 -9.23 -0.34
CA ALA A 245 -10.26 -8.95 -1.64
C ALA A 245 -9.16 -8.72 -2.67
N PHE A 246 -9.15 -9.52 -3.71
CA PHE A 246 -8.31 -9.35 -4.89
C PHE A 246 -9.19 -9.15 -6.13
N PHE A 247 -8.75 -8.28 -7.01
CA PHE A 247 -9.34 -8.13 -8.33
C PHE A 247 -8.23 -8.18 -9.38
N THR A 248 -8.43 -8.98 -10.41
CA THR A 248 -7.48 -9.12 -11.51
C THR A 248 -8.20 -8.97 -12.84
N SER A 249 -7.53 -8.33 -13.78
CA SER A 249 -8.00 -8.19 -15.15
C SER A 249 -6.82 -8.39 -16.10
N ALA A 250 -7.02 -9.23 -17.11
CA ALA A 250 -6.07 -9.40 -18.20
C ALA A 250 -6.78 -9.09 -19.52
N SER A 251 -6.21 -8.23 -20.37
CA SER A 251 -6.69 -8.12 -21.73
C SER A 251 -6.42 -9.45 -22.45
N ARG A 252 -7.46 -10.02 -23.11
CA ARG A 252 -7.24 -11.16 -24.01
C ARG A 252 -6.24 -10.72 -25.07
N ARG A 253 -5.08 -11.37 -25.14
CA ARG A 253 -4.27 -11.32 -26.36
C ARG A 253 -5.15 -11.93 -27.45
N THR A 254 -5.63 -11.13 -28.39
CA THR A 254 -6.01 -11.64 -29.67
C THR A 254 -4.71 -12.13 -30.32
N LEU A 255 -4.56 -13.42 -30.41
CA LEU A 255 -3.48 -14.08 -31.17
C LEU A 255 -3.61 -13.69 -32.64
#